data_4b6f9d6865da816f061afda9395a8dc6
#
_entry.id   4b6f9d6865da816f061afda9395a8dc6
#
_cell.length_a   1.000
_cell.length_b   1.000
_cell.length_c   1.000
_cell.angle_alpha   90.00
_cell.angle_beta   90.00
_cell.angle_gamma   90.00
#
_symmetry.space_group_name_H-M   'P 1'
#
loop_
_entity.id
_entity.type
_entity.pdbx_description
1 polymer ?
#
loop_
_entity_poly.entity_id
_entity_poly.type
_entity_poly.pdbx_seq_one_letter_code
_entity_poly.pdbx_strand_id
1 'polypeptide(L)'
;MGQLGKNLPKIFASIRTKSPLVHNITNYVTVNDCANVLLAVGASPIMADDIGEAAEITSLSSALVLNIGTLNRRTVESMLASGKRANETGIPVVLDPVGAGASALRNQTALEILKRIQITVLRGNLSELSFLAGMSASTKGVDASESDAGNDAVFAAVSAAKRYRCTAAVTGAVDVISDGERTVKLYNGHPMLSRVTGTGCMTSALAGACAAVANDPL
;
A
#
# COMPACT_ATOMS: atom_id res chain seq x y z
N MET A 1 -1.19 -16.25 -19.43
CA MET A 1 -1.78 -15.27 -18.49
C MET A 1 -2.70 -16.03 -17.55
N GLY A 2 -2.42 -16.05 -16.24
CA GLY A 2 -3.29 -16.68 -15.26
C GLY A 2 -4.65 -15.99 -15.15
N GLN A 3 -5.57 -16.61 -14.42
CA GLN A 3 -6.95 -16.10 -14.26
C GLN A 3 -7.02 -14.65 -13.71
N LEU A 4 -6.06 -14.25 -12.87
CA LEU A 4 -5.90 -12.90 -12.33
C LEU A 4 -5.67 -11.84 -13.43
N GLY A 5 -4.82 -12.10 -14.42
CA GLY A 5 -4.59 -11.16 -15.52
C GLY A 5 -5.80 -10.91 -16.43
N LYS A 6 -6.80 -11.80 -16.43
CA LYS A 6 -8.03 -11.63 -17.21
C LYS A 6 -8.99 -10.60 -16.63
N ASN A 7 -8.85 -10.26 -15.35
CA ASN A 7 -9.72 -9.29 -14.67
C ASN A 7 -9.21 -7.86 -14.76
N LEU A 8 -7.92 -7.63 -15.03
CA LEU A 8 -7.33 -6.29 -15.11
C LEU A 8 -8.08 -5.33 -16.04
N PRO A 9 -8.43 -5.70 -17.30
CA PRO A 9 -9.19 -4.80 -18.17
C PRO A 9 -10.54 -4.40 -17.59
N LYS A 10 -11.21 -5.29 -16.87
CA LYS A 10 -12.51 -5.02 -16.22
C LYS A 10 -12.35 -4.06 -15.05
N ILE A 11 -11.26 -4.19 -14.26
CA ILE A 11 -10.96 -3.30 -13.15
C ILE A 11 -10.71 -1.88 -13.68
N PHE A 12 -9.85 -1.72 -14.70
CA PHE A 12 -9.61 -0.41 -15.30
C PHE A 12 -10.85 0.20 -15.96
N ALA A 13 -11.69 -0.61 -16.62
CA ALA A 13 -12.98 -0.15 -17.13
C ALA A 13 -13.90 0.33 -15.99
N SER A 14 -13.93 -0.40 -14.86
CA SER A 14 -14.72 -0.02 -13.68
C SER A 14 -14.20 1.27 -13.04
N ILE A 15 -12.89 1.47 -12.94
CA ILE A 15 -12.31 2.73 -12.45
C ILE A 15 -12.78 3.89 -13.34
N ARG A 16 -12.68 3.79 -14.65
CA ARG A 16 -13.09 4.85 -15.61
C ARG A 16 -14.59 5.14 -15.55
N THR A 17 -15.40 4.11 -15.34
CA THR A 17 -16.86 4.28 -15.28
C THR A 17 -17.33 4.86 -13.96
N LYS A 18 -16.72 4.42 -12.84
CA LYS A 18 -17.13 4.83 -11.49
C LYS A 18 -16.42 6.07 -10.98
N SER A 19 -15.25 6.40 -11.55
CA SER A 19 -14.37 7.49 -11.12
C SER A 19 -14.22 7.54 -9.59
N PRO A 20 -13.76 6.43 -8.92
CA PRO A 20 -13.75 6.34 -7.48
C PRO A 20 -12.94 7.49 -6.86
N LEU A 21 -13.48 8.11 -5.83
CA LEU A 21 -12.77 9.13 -5.06
C LEU A 21 -11.78 8.42 -4.12
N VAL A 22 -10.49 8.68 -4.32
CA VAL A 22 -9.40 8.10 -3.53
C VAL A 22 -8.80 9.16 -2.63
N HIS A 23 -9.03 9.05 -1.33
CA HIS A 23 -8.44 9.92 -0.34
C HIS A 23 -7.00 9.48 -0.04
N ASN A 24 -6.04 10.39 -0.23
CA ASN A 24 -4.64 10.11 0.01
C ASN A 24 -4.10 11.03 1.11
N ILE A 25 -3.74 10.46 2.25
CA ILE A 25 -2.87 11.11 3.22
C ILE A 25 -1.47 10.58 2.91
N THR A 26 -0.77 11.29 2.04
CA THR A 26 0.49 10.84 1.43
C THR A 26 1.64 11.80 1.74
N ASN A 27 2.84 11.46 1.29
CA ASN A 27 4.01 12.31 1.49
C ASN A 27 4.05 13.47 0.49
N TYR A 28 4.57 14.62 0.92
CA TYR A 28 4.63 15.84 0.10
C TYR A 28 5.64 15.77 -1.05
N VAL A 29 6.55 14.80 -1.05
CA VAL A 29 7.52 14.62 -2.16
C VAL A 29 6.82 14.16 -3.43
N THR A 30 5.76 13.35 -3.30
CA THR A 30 5.10 12.66 -4.41
C THR A 30 3.59 12.92 -4.50
N VAL A 31 3.08 13.86 -3.71
CA VAL A 31 1.63 14.15 -3.66
C VAL A 31 1.05 14.47 -5.03
N ASN A 32 1.75 15.30 -5.82
CA ASN A 32 1.30 15.67 -7.16
C ASN A 32 1.33 14.49 -8.13
N ASP A 33 2.35 13.63 -8.05
CA ASP A 33 2.47 12.44 -8.90
C ASP A 33 1.36 11.42 -8.58
N CYS A 34 1.03 11.24 -7.30
CA CYS A 34 -0.09 10.40 -6.87
C CYS A 34 -1.43 10.94 -7.39
N ALA A 35 -1.66 12.25 -7.36
CA ALA A 35 -2.85 12.85 -7.94
C ALA A 35 -2.93 12.62 -9.45
N ASN A 36 -1.85 12.90 -10.16
CA ASN A 36 -1.82 12.77 -11.62
C ASN A 36 -1.97 11.32 -12.09
N VAL A 37 -1.37 10.34 -11.41
CA VAL A 37 -1.54 8.93 -11.80
C VAL A 37 -2.97 8.44 -11.58
N LEU A 38 -3.65 8.90 -10.53
CA LEU A 38 -5.07 8.60 -10.30
C LEU A 38 -5.96 9.20 -11.38
N LEU A 39 -5.75 10.47 -11.74
CA LEU A 39 -6.46 11.10 -12.86
C LEU A 39 -6.21 10.37 -14.18
N ALA A 40 -4.97 9.97 -14.43
CA ALA A 40 -4.59 9.28 -15.68
C ALA A 40 -5.32 7.94 -15.87
N VAL A 41 -5.64 7.22 -14.78
CA VAL A 41 -6.39 5.96 -14.87
C VAL A 41 -7.91 6.15 -14.82
N GLY A 42 -8.40 7.36 -14.54
CA GLY A 42 -9.82 7.70 -14.48
C GLY A 42 -10.43 7.70 -13.09
N ALA A 43 -9.60 7.68 -12.03
CA ALA A 43 -10.02 7.88 -10.65
C ALA A 43 -10.00 9.37 -10.28
N SER A 44 -10.59 9.74 -9.15
CA SER A 44 -10.62 11.10 -8.62
C SER A 44 -9.75 11.17 -7.36
N PRO A 45 -8.62 11.88 -7.35
CA PRO A 45 -7.80 12.05 -6.16
C PRO A 45 -8.32 13.16 -5.24
N ILE A 46 -8.19 12.97 -3.94
CA ILE A 46 -8.29 14.04 -2.94
C ILE A 46 -7.18 13.89 -1.89
N MET A 47 -6.52 15.00 -1.55
CA MET A 47 -5.47 15.09 -0.56
C MET A 47 -5.92 16.02 0.56
N ALA A 48 -6.41 15.44 1.67
CA ALA A 48 -6.89 16.16 2.84
C ALA A 48 -6.23 15.59 4.09
N ASP A 49 -5.27 16.30 4.66
CA ASP A 49 -4.46 15.82 5.78
C ASP A 49 -4.66 16.63 7.06
N ASP A 50 -5.56 17.63 7.06
CA ASP A 50 -5.91 18.34 8.27
C ASP A 50 -6.89 17.54 9.13
N ILE A 51 -6.61 17.46 10.44
CA ILE A 51 -7.43 16.69 11.39
C ILE A 51 -8.88 17.19 11.44
N GLY A 52 -9.13 18.47 11.11
CA GLY A 52 -10.46 19.07 11.11
C GLY A 52 -11.38 18.56 10.00
N GLU A 53 -10.84 17.99 8.91
CA GLU A 53 -11.62 17.53 7.78
C GLU A 53 -11.33 16.08 7.33
N ALA A 54 -10.14 15.54 7.66
CA ALA A 54 -9.66 14.29 7.09
C ALA A 54 -10.63 13.12 7.25
N ALA A 55 -11.27 12.97 8.42
CA ALA A 55 -12.26 11.91 8.64
C ALA A 55 -13.57 12.14 7.86
N GLU A 56 -14.00 13.39 7.68
CA GLU A 56 -15.18 13.73 6.88
C GLU A 56 -14.94 13.41 5.41
N ILE A 57 -13.82 13.85 4.86
CA ILE A 57 -13.38 13.54 3.48
C ILE A 57 -13.27 12.03 3.26
N THR A 58 -12.74 11.28 4.24
CA THR A 58 -12.72 9.81 4.17
C THR A 58 -14.13 9.23 4.03
N SER A 59 -15.11 9.80 4.72
CA SER A 59 -16.52 9.31 4.65
C SER A 59 -17.15 9.45 3.26
N LEU A 60 -16.67 10.40 2.46
CA LEU A 60 -17.13 10.66 1.09
C LEU A 60 -16.34 9.86 0.05
N SER A 61 -15.25 9.21 0.47
CA SER A 61 -14.32 8.55 -0.43
C SER A 61 -14.68 7.09 -0.67
N SER A 62 -14.13 6.53 -1.74
CA SER A 62 -14.28 5.12 -2.14
C SER A 62 -13.10 4.26 -1.66
N ALA A 63 -11.98 4.87 -1.31
CA ALA A 63 -10.81 4.23 -0.72
C ALA A 63 -9.96 5.26 0.03
N LEU A 64 -9.17 4.77 1.00
CA LEU A 64 -8.17 5.56 1.73
C LEU A 64 -6.77 4.99 1.49
N VAL A 65 -5.81 5.87 1.20
CA VAL A 65 -4.39 5.55 1.07
C VAL A 65 -3.60 6.31 2.13
N LEU A 66 -2.88 5.56 2.96
CA LEU A 66 -2.01 6.08 4.02
C LEU A 66 -0.56 5.81 3.66
N ASN A 67 0.25 6.86 3.50
CA ASN A 67 1.68 6.77 3.18
C ASN A 67 2.50 7.55 4.20
N ILE A 68 3.37 6.86 4.92
CA ILE A 68 4.15 7.43 6.02
C ILE A 68 5.51 8.00 5.59
N GLY A 69 5.68 8.38 4.33
CA GLY A 69 6.97 8.85 3.76
C GLY A 69 7.52 10.14 4.38
N THR A 70 6.65 11.07 4.76
CA THR A 70 7.02 12.36 5.38
C THR A 70 6.16 12.65 6.62
N LEU A 71 6.41 11.87 7.69
CA LEU A 71 5.60 11.95 8.91
C LEU A 71 5.81 13.24 9.69
N ASN A 72 4.71 13.74 10.24
CA ASN A 72 4.67 14.69 11.34
C ASN A 72 3.47 14.35 12.25
N ARG A 73 3.41 14.94 13.46
CA ARG A 73 2.36 14.61 14.44
C ARG A 73 0.95 14.81 13.89
N ARG A 74 0.71 15.92 13.18
CA ARG A 74 -0.61 16.24 12.60
C ARG A 74 -1.06 15.18 11.61
N THR A 75 -0.19 14.79 10.67
CA THR A 75 -0.54 13.77 9.67
C THR A 75 -0.79 12.40 10.30
N VAL A 76 -0.06 12.03 11.37
CA VAL A 76 -0.32 10.77 12.10
C VAL A 76 -1.70 10.77 12.74
N GLU A 77 -2.10 11.86 13.41
CA GLU A 77 -3.42 12.00 14.01
C GLU A 77 -4.53 11.90 12.94
N SER A 78 -4.34 12.58 11.81
CA SER A 78 -5.27 12.54 10.67
C SER A 78 -5.35 11.14 10.04
N MET A 79 -4.23 10.43 9.89
CA MET A 79 -4.19 9.05 9.40
C MET A 79 -4.99 8.10 10.30
N LEU A 80 -4.85 8.24 11.62
CA LEU A 80 -5.59 7.40 12.57
C LEU A 80 -7.10 7.71 12.56
N ALA A 81 -7.48 8.98 12.50
CA ALA A 81 -8.87 9.39 12.42
C ALA A 81 -9.53 8.93 11.10
N SER A 82 -8.85 9.15 9.98
CA SER A 82 -9.30 8.71 8.66
C SER A 82 -9.38 7.18 8.54
N GLY A 83 -8.38 6.47 9.03
CA GLY A 83 -8.38 5.00 9.02
C GLY A 83 -9.51 4.40 9.84
N LYS A 84 -9.78 4.96 11.02
CA LYS A 84 -10.95 4.57 11.82
C LYS A 84 -12.24 4.82 11.06
N ARG A 85 -12.39 6.00 10.46
CA ARG A 85 -13.57 6.34 9.65
C ARG A 85 -13.73 5.42 8.45
N ALA A 86 -12.65 5.09 7.74
CA ALA A 86 -12.67 4.15 6.62
C ALA A 86 -13.19 2.77 7.05
N ASN A 87 -12.74 2.26 8.21
CA ASN A 87 -13.26 0.99 8.74
C ASN A 87 -14.74 1.07 9.15
N GLU A 88 -15.19 2.19 9.72
CA GLU A 88 -16.60 2.40 10.07
C GLU A 88 -17.51 2.45 8.83
N THR A 89 -17.03 3.02 7.74
CA THR A 89 -17.78 3.12 6.46
C THR A 89 -17.55 1.94 5.53
N GLY A 90 -16.65 1.02 5.88
CA GLY A 90 -16.37 -0.20 5.11
C GLY A 90 -15.61 0.02 3.82
N ILE A 91 -14.94 1.17 3.64
CA ILE A 91 -14.10 1.41 2.47
C ILE A 91 -12.70 0.81 2.65
N PRO A 92 -12.04 0.36 1.55
CA PRO A 92 -10.71 -0.24 1.63
C PRO A 92 -9.65 0.78 2.06
N VAL A 93 -8.67 0.28 2.83
CA VAL A 93 -7.51 1.05 3.28
C VAL A 93 -6.23 0.43 2.74
N VAL A 94 -5.42 1.24 2.06
CA VAL A 94 -4.06 0.88 1.62
C VAL A 94 -3.06 1.55 2.56
N LEU A 95 -2.11 0.77 3.08
CA LEU A 95 -0.99 1.29 3.87
C LEU A 95 0.32 1.10 3.10
N ASP A 96 1.06 2.19 2.93
CA ASP A 96 2.43 2.24 2.43
C ASP A 96 3.37 2.68 3.57
N PRO A 97 4.01 1.72 4.27
CA PRO A 97 4.79 1.96 5.47
C PRO A 97 6.21 2.42 5.15
N VAL A 98 6.36 3.43 4.30
CA VAL A 98 7.65 3.93 3.78
C VAL A 98 8.67 4.12 4.89
N GLY A 99 9.78 3.36 4.80
CA GLY A 99 10.89 3.44 5.74
C GLY A 99 10.60 2.79 7.11
N ALA A 100 9.60 1.93 7.23
CA ALA A 100 9.44 1.08 8.40
C ALA A 100 10.69 0.20 8.59
N GLY A 101 11.19 0.13 9.82
CA GLY A 101 12.49 -0.46 10.14
C GLY A 101 13.62 0.56 10.26
N ALA A 102 13.49 1.78 9.70
CA ALA A 102 14.57 2.76 9.65
C ALA A 102 14.61 3.73 10.84
N SER A 103 13.47 4.04 11.47
CA SER A 103 13.43 4.97 12.61
C SER A 103 12.31 4.62 13.60
N ALA A 104 12.51 5.01 14.87
CA ALA A 104 11.52 4.76 15.93
C ALA A 104 10.15 5.36 15.59
N LEU A 105 10.09 6.59 15.07
CA LEU A 105 8.84 7.24 14.70
C LEU A 105 8.08 6.47 13.62
N ARG A 106 8.77 6.04 12.56
CA ARG A 106 8.16 5.26 11.47
C ARG A 106 7.68 3.91 11.95
N ASN A 107 8.49 3.24 12.76
CA ASN A 107 8.18 1.94 13.34
C ASN A 107 6.93 2.02 14.23
N GLN A 108 6.89 2.99 15.15
CA GLN A 108 5.76 3.20 16.05
C GLN A 108 4.49 3.55 15.27
N THR A 109 4.59 4.46 14.30
CA THR A 109 3.42 4.88 13.50
C THR A 109 2.87 3.73 12.67
N ALA A 110 3.72 2.98 11.96
CA ALA A 110 3.28 1.83 11.16
C ALA A 110 2.60 0.77 12.03
N LEU A 111 3.20 0.42 13.16
CA LEU A 111 2.64 -0.56 14.10
C LEU A 111 1.35 -0.05 14.77
N GLU A 112 1.24 1.24 15.07
CA GLU A 112 0.04 1.83 15.64
C GLU A 112 -1.12 1.83 14.63
N ILE A 113 -0.87 2.18 13.38
CA ILE A 113 -1.85 2.10 12.29
C ILE A 113 -2.33 0.64 12.17
N LEU A 114 -1.42 -0.32 12.02
CA LEU A 114 -1.74 -1.74 11.87
C LEU A 114 -2.46 -2.35 13.09
N LYS A 115 -2.27 -1.79 14.27
CA LYS A 115 -2.97 -2.20 15.49
C LYS A 115 -4.41 -1.69 15.57
N ARG A 116 -4.66 -0.47 15.07
CA ARG A 116 -5.94 0.24 15.26
C ARG A 116 -6.85 0.21 14.05
N ILE A 117 -6.28 -0.02 12.86
CA ILE A 117 -6.98 0.09 11.58
C ILE A 117 -6.89 -1.25 10.86
N GLN A 118 -8.02 -1.77 10.41
CA GLN A 118 -8.04 -2.91 9.51
C GLN A 118 -7.59 -2.43 8.13
N ILE A 119 -6.44 -2.93 7.68
CA ILE A 119 -5.85 -2.64 6.38
C ILE A 119 -6.34 -3.66 5.36
N THR A 120 -6.70 -3.20 4.16
CA THR A 120 -7.05 -4.05 3.02
C THR A 120 -5.80 -4.47 2.25
N VAL A 121 -4.92 -3.51 1.96
CA VAL A 121 -3.66 -3.76 1.24
C VAL A 121 -2.50 -3.13 2.00
N LEU A 122 -1.51 -3.93 2.36
CA LEU A 122 -0.24 -3.51 2.92
C LEU A 122 0.83 -3.65 1.84
N ARG A 123 1.37 -2.54 1.34
CA ARG A 123 2.35 -2.54 0.25
C ARG A 123 3.66 -1.87 0.70
N GLY A 124 4.78 -2.54 0.51
CA GLY A 124 6.10 -1.99 0.81
C GLY A 124 7.21 -2.77 0.12
N ASN A 125 8.47 -2.38 0.32
CA ASN A 125 9.60 -3.17 -0.12
C ASN A 125 9.89 -4.33 0.85
N LEU A 126 10.83 -5.21 0.48
CA LEU A 126 11.17 -6.39 1.29
C LEU A 126 11.62 -6.01 2.71
N SER A 127 12.42 -4.96 2.88
CA SER A 127 12.91 -4.53 4.19
C SER A 127 11.78 -4.06 5.10
N GLU A 128 10.86 -3.25 4.56
CA GLU A 128 9.69 -2.72 5.29
C GLU A 128 8.75 -3.83 5.74
N LEU A 129 8.40 -4.74 4.82
CA LEU A 129 7.48 -5.83 5.14
C LEU A 129 8.14 -6.90 6.02
N SER A 130 9.43 -7.18 5.87
CA SER A 130 10.17 -8.07 6.78
C SER A 130 10.15 -7.54 8.22
N PHE A 131 10.38 -6.24 8.41
CA PHE A 131 10.27 -5.60 9.72
C PHE A 131 8.86 -5.78 10.31
N LEU A 132 7.82 -5.47 9.54
CA LEU A 132 6.43 -5.58 10.01
C LEU A 132 6.00 -7.04 10.23
N ALA A 133 6.51 -7.98 9.45
CA ALA A 133 6.31 -9.41 9.65
C ALA A 133 7.00 -9.94 10.92
N GLY A 134 7.89 -9.16 11.54
CA GLY A 134 8.66 -9.55 12.71
C GLY A 134 9.84 -10.48 12.38
N MET A 135 10.33 -10.41 11.13
CA MET A 135 11.51 -11.15 10.71
C MET A 135 12.76 -10.48 11.30
N SER A 136 13.59 -11.25 11.99
CA SER A 136 14.85 -10.72 12.50
C SER A 136 15.84 -10.49 11.37
N ALA A 137 16.64 -9.40 11.45
CA ALA A 137 17.68 -9.08 10.48
C ALA A 137 18.85 -10.11 10.42
N SER A 138 18.78 -11.18 11.21
CA SER A 138 19.85 -12.17 11.38
C SER A 138 19.96 -13.24 10.28
N THR A 139 19.10 -13.22 9.27
CA THR A 139 19.18 -14.17 8.15
C THR A 139 20.00 -13.69 6.95
N LYS A 140 20.64 -12.52 7.03
CA LYS A 140 21.54 -12.05 5.96
C LYS A 140 22.95 -12.60 6.15
N GLY A 141 23.20 -13.81 5.66
CA GLY A 141 24.54 -14.21 5.24
C GLY A 141 24.96 -13.38 4.02
N VAL A 142 26.27 -13.07 3.92
CA VAL A 142 26.86 -12.22 2.85
C VAL A 142 26.75 -12.84 1.43
N ASP A 143 26.23 -14.07 1.31
CA ASP A 143 26.12 -14.86 0.08
C ASP A 143 24.69 -15.22 -0.31
N ALA A 144 23.69 -14.37 -0.01
CA ALA A 144 22.32 -14.63 -0.42
C ALA A 144 22.17 -14.54 -1.95
N SER A 145 21.81 -15.64 -2.59
CA SER A 145 21.54 -15.71 -4.04
C SER A 145 20.22 -14.96 -4.39
N GLU A 146 19.99 -14.66 -5.68
CA GLU A 146 18.72 -14.09 -6.14
C GLU A 146 17.52 -14.99 -5.79
N SER A 147 17.73 -16.31 -5.71
CA SER A 147 16.72 -17.28 -5.30
C SER A 147 16.33 -17.13 -3.82
N ASP A 148 17.30 -16.78 -2.95
CA ASP A 148 17.06 -16.59 -1.52
C ASP A 148 16.28 -15.30 -1.27
N ALA A 149 16.61 -14.21 -1.97
CA ALA A 149 15.85 -12.97 -1.91
C ALA A 149 14.39 -13.15 -2.37
N GLY A 150 14.16 -13.99 -3.38
CA GLY A 150 12.83 -14.35 -3.85
C GLY A 150 12.01 -15.18 -2.85
N ASN A 151 12.67 -16.06 -2.10
CA ASN A 151 12.05 -16.86 -1.03
C ASN A 151 11.75 -15.99 0.19
N ASP A 152 12.63 -15.07 0.53
CA ASP A 152 12.42 -14.09 1.62
C ASP A 152 11.21 -13.19 1.33
N ALA A 153 11.03 -12.74 0.06
CA ALA A 153 9.89 -11.93 -0.33
C ALA A 153 8.56 -12.68 -0.21
N VAL A 154 8.53 -13.96 -0.58
CA VAL A 154 7.33 -14.81 -0.40
C VAL A 154 7.02 -14.98 1.09
N PHE A 155 8.05 -15.29 1.89
CA PHE A 155 7.86 -15.47 3.33
C PHE A 155 7.38 -14.18 4.00
N ALA A 156 7.96 -13.01 3.64
CA ALA A 156 7.55 -11.72 4.16
C ALA A 156 6.10 -11.38 3.78
N ALA A 157 5.71 -11.58 2.51
CA ALA A 157 4.35 -11.34 2.04
C ALA A 157 3.32 -12.21 2.78
N VAL A 158 3.54 -13.53 2.82
CA VAL A 158 2.64 -14.48 3.47
C VAL A 158 2.53 -14.21 4.97
N SER A 159 3.67 -13.94 5.64
CA SER A 159 3.70 -13.68 7.08
C SER A 159 2.98 -12.37 7.43
N ALA A 160 3.23 -11.29 6.67
CA ALA A 160 2.54 -10.01 6.86
C ALA A 160 1.03 -10.14 6.60
N ALA A 161 0.64 -10.82 5.51
CA ALA A 161 -0.76 -11.05 5.17
C ALA A 161 -1.52 -11.79 6.28
N LYS A 162 -0.96 -12.88 6.80
CA LYS A 162 -1.54 -13.65 7.90
C LYS A 162 -1.61 -12.85 9.20
N ARG A 163 -0.53 -12.13 9.53
CA ARG A 163 -0.43 -11.35 10.77
C ARG A 163 -1.45 -10.23 10.82
N TYR A 164 -1.64 -9.53 9.72
CA TYR A 164 -2.50 -8.34 9.65
C TYR A 164 -3.85 -8.59 8.95
N ARG A 165 -4.09 -9.83 8.49
CA ARG A 165 -5.33 -10.24 7.80
C ARG A 165 -5.65 -9.32 6.62
N CYS A 166 -4.67 -9.10 5.75
CA CYS A 166 -4.76 -8.22 4.60
C CYS A 166 -4.08 -8.84 3.38
N THR A 167 -4.23 -8.23 2.22
CA THR A 167 -3.35 -8.52 1.09
C THR A 167 -2.02 -7.78 1.29
N ALA A 168 -0.91 -8.51 1.32
CA ALA A 168 0.43 -7.95 1.45
C ALA A 168 1.16 -8.01 0.10
N ALA A 169 1.72 -6.87 -0.33
CA ALA A 169 2.46 -6.73 -1.58
C ALA A 169 3.91 -6.30 -1.29
N VAL A 170 4.84 -7.23 -1.41
CA VAL A 170 6.29 -6.97 -1.37
C VAL A 170 6.74 -6.57 -2.76
N THR A 171 7.16 -5.33 -2.94
CA THR A 171 7.59 -4.82 -4.25
C THR A 171 9.11 -4.80 -4.37
N GLY A 172 9.59 -5.14 -5.59
CA GLY A 172 11.01 -5.24 -5.90
C GLY A 172 11.25 -5.49 -7.39
N ALA A 173 12.35 -6.15 -7.74
CA ALA A 173 12.60 -6.61 -9.11
C ALA A 173 11.54 -7.62 -9.57
N VAL A 174 11.09 -8.46 -8.66
CA VAL A 174 9.91 -9.32 -8.78
C VAL A 174 8.98 -8.95 -7.63
N ASP A 175 7.76 -8.54 -7.95
CA ASP A 175 6.75 -8.25 -6.94
C ASP A 175 6.10 -9.55 -6.48
N VAL A 176 5.88 -9.65 -5.16
CA VAL A 176 5.20 -10.80 -4.54
C VAL A 176 3.98 -10.32 -3.78
N ILE A 177 2.82 -10.83 -4.14
CA ILE A 177 1.55 -10.45 -3.53
C ILE A 177 0.91 -11.69 -2.91
N SER A 178 0.46 -11.59 -1.66
CA SER A 178 -0.21 -12.70 -0.97
C SER A 178 -1.34 -12.22 -0.07
N ASP A 179 -2.41 -13.02 0.03
CA ASP A 179 -3.48 -12.89 1.03
C ASP A 179 -3.27 -13.84 2.24
N GLY A 180 -2.12 -14.52 2.26
CA GLY A 180 -1.78 -15.51 3.27
C GLY A 180 -2.06 -16.95 2.87
N GLU A 181 -2.90 -17.18 1.86
CA GLU A 181 -3.23 -18.50 1.29
C GLU A 181 -2.76 -18.61 -0.16
N ARG A 182 -3.12 -17.62 -0.97
CA ARG A 182 -2.71 -17.50 -2.37
C ARG A 182 -1.49 -16.58 -2.47
N THR A 183 -0.59 -16.88 -3.40
CA THR A 183 0.59 -16.04 -3.66
C THR A 183 0.80 -15.91 -5.16
N VAL A 184 1.06 -14.67 -5.61
CA VAL A 184 1.31 -14.31 -7.00
C VAL A 184 2.66 -13.62 -7.12
N LYS A 185 3.44 -13.94 -8.15
CA LYS A 185 4.67 -13.25 -8.52
C LYS A 185 4.47 -12.50 -9.83
N LEU A 186 4.90 -11.22 -9.87
CA LEU A 186 4.83 -10.36 -11.05
C LEU A 186 6.24 -9.98 -11.49
N TYR A 187 6.51 -10.14 -12.79
CA TYR A 187 7.85 -9.98 -13.40
C TYR A 187 7.92 -8.80 -14.37
N ASN A 188 7.06 -7.79 -14.19
CA ASN A 188 6.99 -6.65 -15.11
C ASN A 188 7.72 -5.39 -14.62
N GLY A 189 8.55 -5.50 -13.60
CA GLY A 189 9.41 -4.40 -13.15
C GLY A 189 10.43 -4.00 -14.22
N HIS A 190 10.91 -2.74 -14.11
CA HIS A 190 11.98 -2.24 -14.96
C HIS A 190 13.02 -1.47 -14.12
N PRO A 191 14.33 -1.64 -14.33
CA PRO A 191 15.37 -0.96 -13.53
C PRO A 191 15.26 0.57 -13.51
N MET A 192 14.68 1.18 -14.55
CA MET A 192 14.46 2.62 -14.60
C MET A 192 13.50 3.13 -13.53
N LEU A 193 12.60 2.29 -13.00
CA LEU A 193 11.69 2.69 -11.91
C LEU A 193 12.43 3.15 -10.67
N SER A 194 13.63 2.61 -10.40
CA SER A 194 14.48 3.04 -9.30
C SER A 194 15.09 4.43 -9.47
N ARG A 195 15.06 4.99 -10.69
CA ARG A 195 15.58 6.33 -11.01
C ARG A 195 14.48 7.41 -11.02
N VAL A 196 13.24 7.03 -10.78
CA VAL A 196 12.09 7.95 -10.70
C VAL A 196 11.55 7.90 -9.28
N THR A 197 11.60 9.06 -8.61
CA THR A 197 11.05 9.14 -7.24
C THR A 197 9.53 8.94 -7.26
N GLY A 198 8.98 8.30 -6.24
CA GLY A 198 7.55 8.18 -6.05
C GLY A 198 6.84 7.06 -6.82
N THR A 199 7.54 6.26 -7.63
CA THR A 199 6.91 5.13 -8.33
C THR A 199 6.21 4.18 -7.36
N GLY A 200 6.79 3.96 -6.18
CA GLY A 200 6.15 3.20 -5.10
C GLY A 200 4.89 3.86 -4.57
N CYS A 201 4.94 5.15 -4.27
CA CYS A 201 3.78 5.90 -3.77
C CYS A 201 2.64 5.95 -4.78
N MET A 202 2.97 6.13 -6.08
CA MET A 202 1.99 6.04 -7.18
C MET A 202 1.36 4.64 -7.26
N THR A 203 2.16 3.58 -7.07
CA THR A 203 1.63 2.20 -7.04
C THR A 203 0.65 2.01 -5.88
N SER A 204 0.94 2.57 -4.70
CA SER A 204 0.02 2.52 -3.55
C SER A 204 -1.27 3.31 -3.81
N ALA A 205 -1.19 4.48 -4.48
CA ALA A 205 -2.37 5.24 -4.90
C ALA A 205 -3.22 4.46 -5.91
N LEU A 206 -2.61 3.83 -6.91
CA LEU A 206 -3.29 2.96 -7.87
C LEU A 206 -3.94 1.73 -7.21
N ALA A 207 -3.27 1.13 -6.22
CA ALA A 207 -3.85 0.04 -5.43
C ALA A 207 -5.12 0.50 -4.71
N GLY A 208 -5.17 1.73 -4.22
CA GLY A 208 -6.38 2.35 -3.66
C GLY A 208 -7.53 2.42 -4.67
N ALA A 209 -7.25 2.92 -5.88
CA ALA A 209 -8.25 3.00 -6.95
C ALA A 209 -8.76 1.61 -7.39
N CYS A 210 -7.87 0.62 -7.46
CA CYS A 210 -8.24 -0.76 -7.78
C CYS A 210 -9.09 -1.38 -6.66
N ALA A 211 -8.69 -1.23 -5.39
CA ALA A 211 -9.40 -1.76 -4.25
C ALA A 211 -10.82 -1.16 -4.10
N ALA A 212 -11.00 0.11 -4.49
CA ALA A 212 -12.31 0.77 -4.49
C ALA A 212 -13.34 0.11 -5.41
N VAL A 213 -12.91 -0.63 -6.43
CA VAL A 213 -13.80 -1.22 -7.45
C VAL A 213 -13.70 -2.75 -7.54
N ALA A 214 -12.67 -3.35 -6.94
CA ALA A 214 -12.45 -4.79 -6.94
C ALA A 214 -13.22 -5.47 -5.80
N ASN A 215 -13.70 -6.70 -6.05
CA ASN A 215 -14.30 -7.54 -5.01
C ASN A 215 -13.26 -8.43 -4.31
N ASP A 216 -12.10 -8.65 -4.92
CA ASP A 216 -10.98 -9.42 -4.39
C ASP A 216 -9.72 -8.55 -4.45
N PRO A 217 -9.10 -8.23 -3.31
CA PRO A 217 -7.93 -7.34 -3.26
C PRO A 217 -6.60 -8.00 -3.65
N LEU A 218 -6.59 -9.31 -4.01
CA LEU A 218 -5.40 -10.01 -4.49
C LEU A 218 -5.18 -9.84 -5.99
#